data_f10b996dd82b54b41f52357c8e08b1d7
#
_entry.id   f10b996dd82b54b41f52357c8e08b1d7
#
_cell.length_a   1.000
_cell.length_b   1.000
_cell.length_c   1.000
_cell.angle_alpha   90.00
_cell.angle_beta   90.00
_cell.angle_gamma   90.00
#
_symmetry.space_group_name_H-M   'P 1'
#
loop_
_entity.id
_entity.type
_entity.pdbx_description
1 polymer ?
#
loop_
_entity_poly.entity_id
_entity_poly.type
_entity_poly.pdbx_seq_one_letter_code
_entity_poly.pdbx_strand_id
1 'polypeptide(L)'
;VDAGSKAAVAAFGKEFLLCTKDGVKYYTSVGAQKWSDTFSMTSPTLVQEGDFVAVGDMGGKTVRVYNKEGMVYELQAGGSPVQFALNETGYLSLITKNDSSYRICVYNRKGKLLKERVEESKGIYPLSSDVSDDSRVFAISYLDTTDISPMGRVLLFYINAEDGENFTDSMFAAVEKTDEIIPVISYRKNGALAVISDRAVYGVGSDGGELWNYPLENTVDQAALGNKEYIVLALGDGVANKDGREKGTVCWLDGSGNEKGSFASGESVTYLLAAEKGIVVGNDRDYTGVTYSGNESWNY
;
A
#
# COMPACT_ATOMS: atom_id res chain seq x y z
N VAL A 1 9.46 17.37 18.73
CA VAL A 1 9.33 15.94 19.04
C VAL A 1 10.53 15.26 18.43
N ASP A 2 11.37 14.64 19.25
CA ASP A 2 12.48 13.83 18.73
C ASP A 2 11.91 12.49 18.24
N ALA A 3 11.83 12.34 16.94
CA ALA A 3 11.20 11.18 16.31
C ALA A 3 12.17 9.98 16.18
N GLY A 4 13.47 10.18 16.37
CA GLY A 4 14.50 9.16 16.13
C GLY A 4 14.59 8.72 14.66
N SER A 5 15.57 7.89 14.34
CA SER A 5 15.92 7.52 12.95
C SER A 5 14.96 6.53 12.24
N LYS A 6 13.87 6.11 12.87
CA LYS A 6 12.86 5.18 12.30
C LYS A 6 11.45 5.51 12.80
N ALA A 7 11.03 6.76 12.62
CA ALA A 7 9.68 7.18 12.94
C ALA A 7 8.81 7.21 11.67
N ALA A 8 7.54 6.83 11.80
CA ALA A 8 6.53 6.98 10.78
C ALA A 8 5.38 7.85 11.30
N VAL A 9 4.75 8.61 10.41
CA VAL A 9 3.69 9.55 10.77
C VAL A 9 2.45 9.26 9.91
N ALA A 10 1.29 9.21 10.56
CA ALA A 10 -0.02 9.22 9.90
C ALA A 10 -0.75 10.52 10.22
N ALA A 11 -1.35 11.14 9.21
CA ALA A 11 -2.10 12.39 9.36
C ALA A 11 -3.61 12.14 9.46
N PHE A 12 -4.27 12.70 10.46
CA PHE A 12 -5.73 12.72 10.63
C PHE A 12 -6.25 14.16 10.50
N GLY A 13 -6.35 14.65 9.29
CA GLY A 13 -6.64 16.04 9.02
C GLY A 13 -5.54 16.96 9.54
N LYS A 14 -5.79 17.71 10.63
CA LYS A 14 -4.78 18.58 11.27
C LYS A 14 -4.04 17.92 12.44
N GLU A 15 -4.44 16.74 12.85
CA GLU A 15 -3.84 15.95 13.92
C GLU A 15 -2.97 14.86 13.33
N PHE A 16 -2.10 14.25 14.13
CA PHE A 16 -1.21 13.20 13.63
C PHE A 16 -0.86 12.15 14.68
N LEU A 17 -0.62 10.95 14.20
CA LEU A 17 -0.07 9.85 14.96
C LEU A 17 1.41 9.69 14.61
N LEU A 18 2.26 9.68 15.62
CA LEU A 18 3.67 9.37 15.51
C LEU A 18 3.91 7.93 15.98
N CYS A 19 4.49 7.12 15.12
CA CYS A 19 4.91 5.76 15.42
C CYS A 19 6.42 5.69 15.49
N THR A 20 6.94 5.11 16.58
CA THR A 20 8.37 4.85 16.80
C THR A 20 8.57 3.41 17.23
N LYS A 21 9.81 3.00 17.49
CA LYS A 21 10.11 1.68 18.06
C LYS A 21 9.52 1.46 19.46
N ASP A 22 9.23 2.54 20.18
CA ASP A 22 8.76 2.51 21.57
C ASP A 22 7.23 2.61 21.68
N GLY A 23 6.52 2.63 20.54
CA GLY A 23 5.07 2.70 20.49
C GLY A 23 4.52 3.83 19.64
N VAL A 24 3.29 4.22 19.90
CA VAL A 24 2.58 5.26 19.18
C VAL A 24 2.15 6.40 20.10
N LYS A 25 2.11 7.62 19.57
CA LYS A 25 1.64 8.82 20.26
C LYS A 25 0.75 9.63 19.33
N TYR A 26 -0.38 10.08 19.82
CA TYR A 26 -1.33 10.89 19.05
C TYR A 26 -1.32 12.33 19.52
N TYR A 27 -1.21 13.26 18.58
CA TYR A 27 -1.00 14.67 18.81
C TYR A 27 -2.04 15.55 18.11
N THR A 28 -2.38 16.66 18.75
CA THR A 28 -3.12 17.74 18.11
C THR A 28 -2.26 18.48 17.09
N SER A 29 -2.88 19.34 16.27
CA SER A 29 -2.20 20.24 15.32
C SER A 29 -1.19 21.21 15.96
N VAL A 30 -1.32 21.48 17.26
CA VAL A 30 -0.40 22.34 18.02
C VAL A 30 0.62 21.55 18.83
N GLY A 31 0.71 20.23 18.63
CA GLY A 31 1.71 19.37 19.25
C GLY A 31 1.36 18.91 20.67
N ALA A 32 0.14 19.12 21.16
CA ALA A 32 -0.27 18.58 22.45
C ALA A 32 -0.61 17.09 22.32
N GLN A 33 0.00 16.25 23.13
CA GLN A 33 -0.28 14.81 23.15
C GLN A 33 -1.67 14.54 23.72
N LYS A 34 -2.50 13.80 22.97
CA LYS A 34 -3.82 13.35 23.39
C LYS A 34 -3.78 12.02 24.13
N TRP A 35 -3.10 11.03 23.52
CA TRP A 35 -2.91 9.72 24.12
C TRP A 35 -1.61 9.08 23.60
N SER A 36 -1.21 8.00 24.22
CA SER A 36 -0.09 7.16 23.77
C SER A 36 -0.32 5.71 24.14
N ASP A 37 0.28 4.82 23.36
CA ASP A 37 0.37 3.39 23.63
C ASP A 37 1.84 2.98 23.52
N THR A 38 2.37 2.34 24.56
CA THR A 38 3.80 2.04 24.69
C THR A 38 4.02 0.55 24.54
N PHE A 39 4.83 0.19 23.56
CA PHE A 39 5.26 -1.18 23.29
C PHE A 39 6.55 -1.15 22.46
N SER A 40 7.30 -2.25 22.44
CA SER A 40 8.54 -2.31 21.67
C SER A 40 8.33 -2.94 20.30
N MET A 41 8.95 -2.35 19.28
CA MET A 41 9.00 -2.85 17.90
C MET A 41 10.41 -2.84 17.36
N THR A 42 10.70 -3.79 16.48
CA THR A 42 11.99 -3.89 15.78
C THR A 42 12.01 -3.04 14.51
N SER A 43 10.97 -3.18 13.71
CA SER A 43 10.81 -2.49 12.41
C SER A 43 9.38 -2.01 12.23
N PRO A 44 9.01 -0.87 12.84
CA PRO A 44 7.66 -0.33 12.76
C PRO A 44 7.30 0.08 11.33
N THR A 45 6.14 -0.35 10.89
CA THR A 45 5.53 0.03 9.63
C THR A 45 4.11 0.50 9.89
N LEU A 46 3.68 1.51 9.17
CA LEU A 46 2.40 2.17 9.35
C LEU A 46 1.67 2.27 8.01
N VAL A 47 0.38 1.92 8.02
CA VAL A 47 -0.56 2.13 6.90
C VAL A 47 -1.77 2.87 7.44
N GLN A 48 -2.18 3.91 6.74
CA GLN A 48 -3.37 4.71 7.07
C GLN A 48 -4.38 4.64 5.93
N GLU A 49 -5.65 4.48 6.29
CA GLU A 49 -6.77 4.66 5.37
C GLU A 49 -7.99 5.18 6.15
N GLY A 50 -8.63 6.23 5.61
CA GLY A 50 -9.74 6.88 6.29
C GLY A 50 -9.40 7.31 7.72
N ASP A 51 -10.24 6.89 8.67
CA ASP A 51 -10.06 7.16 10.11
C ASP A 51 -9.26 6.06 10.85
N PHE A 52 -8.60 5.15 10.14
CA PHE A 52 -7.88 4.04 10.74
C PHE A 52 -6.39 4.06 10.39
N VAL A 53 -5.58 3.60 11.33
CA VAL A 53 -4.14 3.37 11.15
C VAL A 53 -3.80 1.98 11.65
N ALA A 54 -3.18 1.18 10.80
CA ALA A 54 -2.55 -0.06 11.21
C ALA A 54 -1.07 0.18 11.46
N VAL A 55 -0.58 -0.34 12.56
CA VAL A 55 0.83 -0.33 12.95
C VAL A 55 1.29 -1.77 13.13
N GLY A 56 2.24 -2.19 12.31
CA GLY A 56 2.81 -3.53 12.35
C GLY A 56 4.29 -3.52 12.64
N ASP A 57 4.78 -4.54 13.30
CA ASP A 57 6.21 -4.79 13.46
C ASP A 57 6.67 -5.83 12.43
N MET A 58 7.36 -5.40 11.38
CA MET A 58 7.84 -6.28 10.31
C MET A 58 8.91 -7.28 10.80
N GLY A 59 9.52 -7.02 11.96
CA GLY A 59 10.43 -7.96 12.65
C GLY A 59 9.76 -8.75 13.78
N GLY A 60 8.45 -8.52 14.00
CA GLY A 60 7.69 -9.12 15.10
C GLY A 60 6.52 -9.98 14.63
N LYS A 61 5.48 -10.07 15.46
CA LYS A 61 4.27 -10.87 15.20
C LYS A 61 2.98 -10.14 15.58
N THR A 62 3.03 -8.83 15.72
CA THR A 62 1.88 -8.06 16.21
C THR A 62 1.49 -6.98 15.22
N VAL A 63 0.20 -6.84 14.96
CA VAL A 63 -0.39 -5.71 14.24
C VAL A 63 -1.47 -5.09 15.11
N ARG A 64 -1.42 -3.76 15.27
CA ARG A 64 -2.38 -2.97 16.04
C ARG A 64 -3.09 -2.00 15.14
N VAL A 65 -4.39 -1.87 15.33
CA VAL A 65 -5.21 -0.89 14.59
C VAL A 65 -5.72 0.16 15.55
N TYR A 66 -5.55 1.41 15.16
CA TYR A 66 -5.91 2.61 15.92
C TYR A 66 -6.89 3.47 15.12
N ASN A 67 -7.61 4.30 15.83
CA ASN A 67 -8.34 5.45 15.33
C ASN A 67 -8.02 6.68 16.19
N LYS A 68 -8.76 7.77 16.05
CA LYS A 68 -8.55 9.01 16.83
C LYS A 68 -8.79 8.84 18.34
N GLU A 69 -9.59 7.86 18.74
CA GLU A 69 -9.91 7.57 20.15
C GLU A 69 -8.88 6.67 20.83
N GLY A 70 -8.06 5.95 20.07
CA GLY A 70 -7.04 5.04 20.60
C GLY A 70 -6.99 3.69 19.86
N MET A 71 -6.55 2.66 20.55
CA MET A 71 -6.45 1.31 19.99
C MET A 71 -7.85 0.71 19.80
N VAL A 72 -8.13 0.25 18.58
CA VAL A 72 -9.38 -0.45 18.22
C VAL A 72 -9.26 -1.94 18.49
N TYR A 73 -8.15 -2.55 18.04
CA TYR A 73 -7.83 -3.95 18.31
C TYR A 73 -6.34 -4.25 18.09
N GLU A 74 -5.89 -5.37 18.65
CA GLU A 74 -4.57 -5.94 18.45
C GLU A 74 -4.70 -7.36 17.88
N LEU A 75 -3.83 -7.72 16.96
CA LEU A 75 -3.73 -9.05 16.35
C LEU A 75 -2.37 -9.66 16.63
N GLN A 76 -2.39 -10.94 17.05
CA GLN A 76 -1.23 -11.81 16.94
C GLN A 76 -1.22 -12.45 15.56
N ALA A 77 -0.27 -12.04 14.73
CA ALA A 77 -0.29 -12.33 13.29
C ALA A 77 -0.01 -13.79 12.90
N GLY A 78 0.40 -14.63 13.87
CA GLY A 78 0.69 -16.03 13.62
C GLY A 78 1.97 -16.29 12.81
N GLY A 79 2.60 -15.28 12.29
CA GLY A 79 3.85 -15.26 11.53
C GLY A 79 4.41 -13.84 11.46
N SER A 80 5.54 -13.62 10.81
CA SER A 80 6.08 -12.29 10.59
C SER A 80 5.27 -11.56 9.53
N PRO A 81 4.72 -10.35 9.81
CA PRO A 81 4.07 -9.53 8.81
C PRO A 81 4.98 -9.25 7.63
N VAL A 82 4.47 -9.42 6.43
CA VAL A 82 5.14 -9.12 5.16
C VAL A 82 4.53 -7.87 4.51
N GLN A 83 3.20 -7.81 4.54
CA GLN A 83 2.44 -6.68 4.00
C GLN A 83 1.08 -6.64 4.71
N PHE A 84 0.56 -5.45 4.89
CA PHE A 84 -0.82 -5.24 5.34
C PHE A 84 -1.39 -3.96 4.72
N ALA A 85 -2.69 -3.95 4.51
CA ALA A 85 -3.43 -2.81 3.99
C ALA A 85 -4.75 -2.64 4.76
N LEU A 86 -5.20 -1.40 4.84
CA LEU A 86 -6.51 -1.01 5.37
C LEU A 86 -7.40 -0.51 4.25
N ASN A 87 -8.70 -0.69 4.39
CA ASN A 87 -9.68 0.08 3.63
C ASN A 87 -10.29 1.20 4.48
N GLU A 88 -11.07 2.10 3.87
CA GLU A 88 -11.71 3.25 4.56
C GLU A 88 -12.62 2.84 5.72
N THR A 89 -13.16 1.63 5.72
CA THR A 89 -14.07 1.13 6.77
C THR A 89 -13.35 0.42 7.92
N GLY A 90 -12.00 0.30 7.85
CA GLY A 90 -11.17 -0.31 8.89
C GLY A 90 -11.06 -1.84 8.77
N TYR A 91 -11.36 -2.42 7.61
CA TYR A 91 -10.99 -3.81 7.33
C TYR A 91 -9.50 -3.88 7.03
N LEU A 92 -8.86 -4.94 7.49
CA LEU A 92 -7.43 -5.16 7.36
C LEU A 92 -7.17 -6.43 6.55
N SER A 93 -6.41 -6.32 5.48
CA SER A 93 -5.73 -7.48 4.88
C SER A 93 -4.32 -7.59 5.44
N LEU A 94 -3.85 -8.80 5.67
CA LEU A 94 -2.55 -9.07 6.29
C LEU A 94 -1.92 -10.31 5.66
N ILE A 95 -0.74 -10.15 5.10
CA ILE A 95 0.12 -11.23 4.65
C ILE A 95 1.19 -11.46 5.70
N THR A 96 1.30 -12.71 6.17
CA THR A 96 2.36 -13.13 7.10
C THR A 96 3.15 -14.27 6.51
N LYS A 97 4.41 -14.36 6.90
CA LYS A 97 5.33 -15.45 6.52
C LYS A 97 5.68 -16.28 7.74
N ASN A 98 5.55 -17.59 7.59
CA ASN A 98 6.16 -18.60 8.44
C ASN A 98 7.37 -19.23 7.72
N ASP A 99 8.02 -20.21 8.33
CA ASP A 99 9.23 -20.84 7.76
C ASP A 99 9.04 -21.36 6.34
N SER A 100 7.89 -21.98 6.03
CA SER A 100 7.61 -22.64 4.75
C SER A 100 6.32 -22.19 4.06
N SER A 101 5.55 -21.30 4.65
CA SER A 101 4.24 -20.91 4.14
C SER A 101 3.96 -19.42 4.32
N TYR A 102 3.02 -18.94 3.53
CA TYR A 102 2.41 -17.62 3.73
C TYR A 102 0.97 -17.80 4.18
N ARG A 103 0.53 -16.91 5.03
CA ARG A 103 -0.86 -16.84 5.49
C ARG A 103 -1.41 -15.48 5.15
N ILE A 104 -2.51 -15.44 4.42
CA ILE A 104 -3.20 -14.23 3.99
C ILE A 104 -4.55 -14.18 4.70
N CYS A 105 -4.76 -13.15 5.51
CA CYS A 105 -5.95 -13.00 6.32
C CYS A 105 -6.68 -11.70 6.03
N VAL A 106 -8.01 -11.72 6.12
CA VAL A 106 -8.85 -10.52 6.12
C VAL A 106 -9.59 -10.44 7.45
N TYR A 107 -9.47 -9.30 8.11
CA TYR A 107 -10.13 -9.00 9.39
C TYR A 107 -11.10 -7.84 9.21
N ASN A 108 -12.24 -7.90 9.90
CA ASN A 108 -13.16 -6.77 9.93
C ASN A 108 -12.66 -5.65 10.86
N ARG A 109 -13.35 -4.52 10.90
CA ARG A 109 -13.03 -3.35 11.72
C ARG A 109 -12.99 -3.58 13.24
N LYS A 110 -13.32 -4.79 13.71
CA LYS A 110 -13.25 -5.20 15.13
C LYS A 110 -12.15 -6.25 15.37
N GLY A 111 -11.34 -6.55 14.36
CA GLY A 111 -10.29 -7.58 14.44
C GLY A 111 -10.80 -9.02 14.36
N LYS A 112 -12.07 -9.24 13.97
CA LYS A 112 -12.58 -10.60 13.74
C LYS A 112 -12.09 -11.11 12.38
N LEU A 113 -11.47 -12.29 12.36
CA LEU A 113 -11.07 -12.99 11.13
C LEU A 113 -12.32 -13.36 10.30
N LEU A 114 -12.30 -12.98 9.03
CA LEU A 114 -13.36 -13.25 8.05
C LEU A 114 -12.91 -14.26 7.00
N LYS A 115 -11.69 -14.12 6.49
CA LYS A 115 -11.08 -15.00 5.49
C LYS A 115 -9.65 -15.31 5.86
N GLU A 116 -9.24 -16.53 5.48
CA GLU A 116 -7.88 -17.03 5.62
C GLU A 116 -7.53 -17.88 4.41
N ARG A 117 -6.33 -17.66 3.88
CA ARG A 117 -5.71 -18.51 2.87
C ARG A 117 -4.29 -18.84 3.31
N VAL A 118 -3.88 -20.06 3.02
CA VAL A 118 -2.52 -20.52 3.26
C VAL A 118 -1.89 -20.89 1.92
N GLU A 119 -0.71 -20.33 1.65
CA GLU A 119 0.07 -20.63 0.47
C GLU A 119 1.34 -21.38 0.88
N GLU A 120 1.41 -22.65 0.50
CA GLU A 120 2.51 -23.57 0.81
C GLU A 120 3.30 -23.98 -0.44
N SER A 121 2.85 -23.56 -1.62
CA SER A 121 3.46 -23.92 -2.90
C SER A 121 4.82 -23.26 -3.07
N LYS A 122 5.84 -24.06 -3.33
CA LYS A 122 7.17 -23.54 -3.64
C LYS A 122 7.14 -22.77 -4.97
N GLY A 123 7.76 -21.61 -4.97
CA GLY A 123 7.82 -20.75 -6.16
C GLY A 123 6.63 -19.81 -6.31
N ILE A 124 5.64 -19.84 -5.39
CA ILE A 124 4.50 -18.92 -5.37
C ILE A 124 4.60 -18.00 -4.16
N TYR A 125 4.65 -16.70 -4.40
CA TYR A 125 4.90 -15.68 -3.38
C TYR A 125 3.80 -14.63 -3.40
N PRO A 126 2.96 -14.49 -2.35
CA PRO A 126 2.05 -13.36 -2.22
C PRO A 126 2.85 -12.08 -1.96
N LEU A 127 2.63 -11.04 -2.76
CA LEU A 127 3.36 -9.79 -2.70
C LEU A 127 2.56 -8.66 -2.05
N SER A 128 1.29 -8.54 -2.42
CA SER A 128 0.41 -7.47 -1.96
C SER A 128 -1.02 -7.98 -1.82
N SER A 129 -1.76 -7.40 -0.89
CA SER A 129 -3.19 -7.65 -0.74
C SER A 129 -3.90 -6.34 -0.38
N ASP A 130 -5.15 -6.20 -0.82
CA ASP A 130 -5.99 -5.07 -0.47
C ASP A 130 -7.47 -5.47 -0.40
N VAL A 131 -8.28 -4.68 0.32
CA VAL A 131 -9.72 -4.88 0.51
C VAL A 131 -10.48 -3.74 -0.16
N SER A 132 -11.52 -4.06 -0.93
CA SER A 132 -12.40 -3.05 -1.53
C SER A 132 -13.06 -2.15 -0.49
N ASP A 133 -13.35 -0.89 -0.85
CA ASP A 133 -13.92 0.08 0.09
C ASP A 133 -15.33 -0.31 0.57
N ASP A 134 -16.08 -1.08 -0.23
CA ASP A 134 -17.36 -1.67 0.18
C ASP A 134 -17.21 -2.92 1.07
N SER A 135 -15.97 -3.37 1.31
CA SER A 135 -15.62 -4.52 2.16
C SER A 135 -16.23 -5.87 1.71
N ARG A 136 -16.57 -6.00 0.42
CA ARG A 136 -17.15 -7.23 -0.15
C ARG A 136 -16.11 -8.13 -0.80
N VAL A 137 -15.04 -7.54 -1.30
CA VAL A 137 -14.01 -8.22 -2.09
C VAL A 137 -12.63 -7.92 -1.52
N PHE A 138 -11.72 -8.88 -1.62
CA PHE A 138 -10.30 -8.63 -1.44
C PHE A 138 -9.52 -9.21 -2.62
N ALA A 139 -8.37 -8.62 -2.89
CA ALA A 139 -7.47 -9.06 -3.93
C ALA A 139 -6.10 -9.41 -3.35
N ILE A 140 -5.41 -10.33 -4.00
CA ILE A 140 -4.04 -10.71 -3.65
C ILE A 140 -3.22 -10.76 -4.94
N SER A 141 -2.07 -10.10 -4.97
CA SER A 141 -1.09 -10.30 -6.03
C SER A 141 -0.09 -11.36 -5.64
N TYR A 142 0.28 -12.20 -6.60
CA TYR A 142 1.27 -13.26 -6.47
C TYR A 142 2.34 -13.13 -7.54
N LEU A 143 3.55 -13.48 -7.18
CA LEU A 143 4.62 -13.85 -8.11
C LEU A 143 4.68 -15.37 -8.19
N ASP A 144 4.46 -15.92 -9.37
CA ASP A 144 4.64 -17.34 -9.67
C ASP A 144 5.94 -17.53 -10.45
N THR A 145 6.87 -18.30 -9.88
CA THR A 145 8.17 -18.62 -10.45
C THR A 145 8.32 -20.12 -10.71
N THR A 146 7.21 -20.83 -10.86
CA THR A 146 7.23 -22.29 -11.09
C THR A 146 7.60 -22.65 -12.53
N ASP A 147 7.41 -21.71 -13.46
CA ASP A 147 7.85 -21.81 -14.85
C ASP A 147 9.14 -21.02 -15.12
N ILE A 148 9.68 -21.15 -16.34
CA ILE A 148 10.91 -20.46 -16.80
C ILE A 148 10.70 -18.92 -16.77
N SER A 149 9.52 -18.47 -17.21
CA SER A 149 9.14 -17.06 -17.15
C SER A 149 8.31 -16.80 -15.91
N PRO A 150 8.62 -15.74 -15.13
CA PRO A 150 7.80 -15.36 -13.99
C PRO A 150 6.43 -14.92 -14.46
N MET A 151 5.41 -15.18 -13.66
CA MET A 151 4.04 -14.75 -13.92
C MET A 151 3.52 -13.95 -12.73
N GLY A 152 3.10 -12.72 -13.00
CA GLY A 152 2.30 -11.92 -12.07
C GLY A 152 0.85 -12.36 -12.13
N ARG A 153 0.28 -12.71 -10.97
CA ARG A 153 -1.14 -13.07 -10.85
C ARG A 153 -1.83 -12.18 -9.85
N VAL A 154 -3.04 -11.74 -10.16
CA VAL A 154 -3.94 -11.10 -9.21
C VAL A 154 -5.19 -11.93 -9.10
N LEU A 155 -5.48 -12.42 -7.89
CA LEU A 155 -6.67 -13.23 -7.62
C LEU A 155 -7.65 -12.41 -6.79
N LEU A 156 -8.93 -12.43 -7.17
CA LEU A 156 -10.01 -11.68 -6.54
C LEU A 156 -10.99 -12.63 -5.85
N PHE A 157 -11.34 -12.33 -4.61
CA PHE A 157 -12.13 -13.20 -3.74
C PHE A 157 -13.28 -12.43 -3.08
N TYR A 158 -14.43 -13.06 -2.93
CA TYR A 158 -15.49 -12.57 -2.04
C TYR A 158 -15.12 -12.79 -0.56
N ILE A 159 -15.38 -11.79 0.28
CA ILE A 159 -15.17 -11.88 1.72
C ILE A 159 -16.35 -12.60 2.39
N ASN A 160 -17.57 -12.28 2.00
CA ASN A 160 -18.77 -12.88 2.59
C ASN A 160 -19.06 -14.26 1.97
N ALA A 161 -19.52 -15.18 2.81
CA ALA A 161 -19.83 -16.55 2.38
C ALA A 161 -20.98 -16.58 1.35
N GLU A 162 -22.00 -15.75 1.53
CA GLU A 162 -23.16 -15.65 0.62
C GLU A 162 -22.77 -15.24 -0.81
N ASP A 163 -21.90 -14.23 -0.92
CA ASP A 163 -21.41 -13.76 -2.23
C ASP A 163 -20.51 -14.80 -2.90
N GLY A 164 -19.78 -15.59 -2.11
CA GLY A 164 -18.78 -16.57 -2.58
C GLY A 164 -19.28 -17.99 -2.73
N GLU A 165 -20.55 -18.31 -2.42
CA GLU A 165 -21.05 -19.69 -2.33
C GLU A 165 -20.94 -20.51 -3.63
N ASN A 166 -21.01 -19.83 -4.79
CA ASN A 166 -20.94 -20.47 -6.09
C ASN A 166 -19.50 -20.54 -6.66
N PHE A 167 -18.50 -20.14 -5.88
CA PHE A 167 -17.09 -20.06 -6.30
C PHE A 167 -16.20 -20.94 -5.40
N THR A 168 -15.28 -21.66 -6.02
CA THR A 168 -14.26 -22.41 -5.26
C THR A 168 -13.41 -21.45 -4.46
N ASP A 169 -13.31 -21.65 -3.15
CA ASP A 169 -12.62 -20.78 -2.21
C ASP A 169 -13.08 -19.32 -2.26
N SER A 170 -14.29 -19.06 -2.76
CA SER A 170 -14.81 -17.72 -3.01
C SER A 170 -14.02 -16.91 -4.06
N MET A 171 -13.14 -17.52 -4.85
CA MET A 171 -12.38 -16.86 -5.92
C MET A 171 -13.27 -16.72 -7.17
N PHE A 172 -13.49 -15.49 -7.62
CA PHE A 172 -14.37 -15.22 -8.76
C PHE A 172 -13.64 -14.72 -10.00
N ALA A 173 -12.41 -14.20 -9.86
CA ALA A 173 -11.64 -13.72 -10.99
C ALA A 173 -10.13 -13.87 -10.77
N ALA A 174 -9.39 -13.97 -11.88
CA ALA A 174 -7.95 -13.98 -11.93
C ALA A 174 -7.46 -13.11 -13.11
N VAL A 175 -6.41 -12.32 -12.84
CA VAL A 175 -5.67 -11.57 -13.87
C VAL A 175 -4.26 -12.13 -13.91
N GLU A 176 -3.78 -12.48 -15.10
CA GLU A 176 -2.46 -13.07 -15.29
C GLU A 176 -1.64 -12.22 -16.27
N LYS A 177 -0.38 -11.96 -15.92
CA LYS A 177 0.58 -11.20 -16.73
C LYS A 177 1.89 -11.99 -16.81
N THR A 178 2.16 -12.52 -18.00
CA THR A 178 3.40 -13.28 -18.27
C THR A 178 4.58 -12.33 -18.37
N ASP A 179 5.71 -12.73 -17.80
CA ASP A 179 6.95 -11.95 -17.73
C ASP A 179 6.82 -10.60 -17.01
N GLU A 180 5.87 -10.51 -16.08
CA GLU A 180 5.67 -9.33 -15.24
C GLU A 180 5.66 -9.69 -13.76
N ILE A 181 6.10 -8.74 -12.94
CA ILE A 181 6.01 -8.79 -11.48
C ILE A 181 5.00 -7.73 -11.04
N ILE A 182 4.04 -8.08 -10.19
CA ILE A 182 3.01 -7.19 -9.67
C ILE A 182 3.24 -6.97 -8.17
N PRO A 183 4.13 -6.05 -7.78
CA PRO A 183 4.47 -5.84 -6.37
C PRO A 183 3.38 -5.11 -5.58
N VAL A 184 2.51 -4.36 -6.24
CA VAL A 184 1.54 -3.48 -5.57
C VAL A 184 0.18 -3.56 -6.24
N ILE A 185 -0.85 -3.72 -5.43
CA ILE A 185 -2.25 -3.56 -5.82
C ILE A 185 -2.96 -2.64 -4.84
N SER A 186 -3.94 -1.85 -5.30
CA SER A 186 -4.77 -1.03 -4.41
C SER A 186 -6.13 -0.72 -5.04
N TYR A 187 -7.19 -0.91 -4.28
CA TYR A 187 -8.51 -0.44 -4.66
C TYR A 187 -8.55 1.09 -4.67
N ARG A 188 -9.21 1.63 -5.70
CA ARG A 188 -9.33 3.07 -5.91
C ARG A 188 -10.76 3.52 -5.59
N LYS A 189 -10.95 4.84 -5.42
CA LYS A 189 -12.24 5.45 -5.06
C LYS A 189 -13.38 5.10 -6.03
N ASN A 190 -13.08 4.86 -7.29
CA ASN A 190 -14.05 4.43 -8.30
C ASN A 190 -14.40 2.94 -8.26
N GLY A 191 -13.85 2.18 -7.30
CA GLY A 191 -14.05 0.74 -7.13
C GLY A 191 -13.16 -0.14 -8.02
N ALA A 192 -12.39 0.46 -8.94
CA ALA A 192 -11.41 -0.30 -9.71
C ALA A 192 -10.20 -0.68 -8.84
N LEU A 193 -9.59 -1.82 -9.15
CA LEU A 193 -8.31 -2.22 -8.60
C LEU A 193 -7.17 -1.70 -9.48
N ALA A 194 -6.32 -0.84 -8.94
CA ALA A 194 -5.05 -0.50 -9.58
C ALA A 194 -4.07 -1.65 -9.35
N VAL A 195 -3.49 -2.13 -10.43
CA VAL A 195 -2.48 -3.20 -10.46
C VAL A 195 -1.22 -2.61 -11.05
N ILE A 196 -0.19 -2.46 -10.24
CA ILE A 196 1.09 -1.86 -10.64
C ILE A 196 2.09 -2.98 -10.86
N SER A 197 2.50 -3.16 -12.11
CA SER A 197 3.56 -4.10 -12.48
C SER A 197 4.88 -3.36 -12.75
N ASP A 198 5.92 -4.11 -13.02
CA ASP A 198 7.21 -3.59 -13.47
C ASP A 198 7.19 -3.08 -14.92
N ARG A 199 6.07 -3.27 -15.67
CA ARG A 199 5.94 -2.88 -17.08
C ARG A 199 4.77 -1.96 -17.36
N ALA A 200 3.72 -2.01 -16.54
CA ALA A 200 2.52 -1.20 -16.77
C ALA A 200 1.72 -1.00 -15.48
N VAL A 201 0.81 -0.04 -15.52
CA VAL A 201 -0.27 0.08 -14.53
C VAL A 201 -1.58 -0.32 -15.21
N TYR A 202 -2.34 -1.19 -14.57
CA TYR A 202 -3.63 -1.66 -15.07
C TYR A 202 -4.76 -1.23 -14.13
N GLY A 203 -5.89 -0.90 -14.69
CA GLY A 203 -7.15 -0.82 -13.96
C GLY A 203 -7.95 -2.10 -14.18
N VAL A 204 -8.36 -2.75 -13.10
CA VAL A 204 -9.15 -3.98 -13.13
C VAL A 204 -10.51 -3.70 -12.51
N GLY A 205 -11.57 -4.11 -13.22
CA GLY A 205 -12.95 -3.93 -12.81
C GLY A 205 -13.40 -4.91 -11.73
N SER A 206 -14.60 -4.72 -11.23
CA SER A 206 -15.21 -5.57 -10.21
C SER A 206 -15.50 -7.01 -10.68
N ASP A 207 -15.47 -7.26 -11.97
CA ASP A 207 -15.61 -8.56 -12.62
C ASP A 207 -14.26 -9.24 -12.93
N GLY A 208 -13.14 -8.56 -12.63
CA GLY A 208 -11.79 -8.98 -12.95
C GLY A 208 -11.33 -8.62 -14.37
N GLY A 209 -12.18 -7.96 -15.17
CA GLY A 209 -11.84 -7.50 -16.51
C GLY A 209 -10.88 -6.30 -16.48
N GLU A 210 -9.94 -6.26 -17.45
CA GLU A 210 -9.07 -5.09 -17.63
C GLU A 210 -9.89 -3.92 -18.19
N LEU A 211 -9.88 -2.80 -17.49
CA LEU A 211 -10.58 -1.56 -17.88
C LEU A 211 -9.69 -0.65 -18.72
N TRP A 212 -8.41 -0.56 -18.35
CA TRP A 212 -7.42 0.27 -19.00
C TRP A 212 -6.01 -0.23 -18.68
N ASN A 213 -5.05 0.23 -19.48
CA ASN A 213 -3.63 -0.08 -19.38
C ASN A 213 -2.82 1.19 -19.64
N TYR A 214 -1.86 1.48 -18.77
CA TYR A 214 -0.88 2.55 -18.90
C TYR A 214 0.53 1.95 -18.94
N PRO A 215 1.16 1.82 -20.12
CA PRO A 215 2.51 1.28 -20.26
C PRO A 215 3.53 2.16 -19.54
N LEU A 216 4.50 1.54 -18.87
CA LEU A 216 5.61 2.23 -18.22
C LEU A 216 6.82 2.21 -19.15
N GLU A 217 7.40 3.38 -19.42
CA GLU A 217 8.64 3.50 -20.19
C GLU A 217 9.87 3.29 -19.29
N ASN A 218 9.72 3.52 -17.99
CA ASN A 218 10.77 3.44 -16.98
C ASN A 218 10.34 2.60 -15.78
N THR A 219 11.29 2.16 -14.97
CA THR A 219 11.01 1.43 -13.74
C THR A 219 10.28 2.29 -12.72
N VAL A 220 9.36 1.69 -11.98
CA VAL A 220 8.73 2.34 -10.82
C VAL A 220 9.63 2.16 -9.61
N ASP A 221 10.21 3.25 -9.14
CA ASP A 221 11.02 3.26 -7.92
C ASP A 221 10.14 3.33 -6.67
N GLN A 222 9.06 4.12 -6.75
CA GLN A 222 8.08 4.26 -5.67
C GLN A 222 6.66 4.46 -6.20
N ALA A 223 5.68 3.98 -5.45
CA ALA A 223 4.26 4.24 -5.69
C ALA A 223 3.61 4.79 -4.41
N ALA A 224 2.89 5.90 -4.51
CA ALA A 224 2.12 6.48 -3.42
C ALA A 224 0.63 6.42 -3.76
N LEU A 225 -0.12 5.68 -2.98
CA LEU A 225 -1.51 5.31 -3.23
C LEU A 225 -2.48 5.82 -2.14
N GLY A 226 -1.97 6.57 -1.15
CA GLY A 226 -2.78 7.10 -0.04
C GLY A 226 -3.88 8.07 -0.47
N ASN A 227 -3.74 8.74 -1.62
CA ASN A 227 -4.85 9.44 -2.26
C ASN A 227 -5.58 8.48 -3.20
N LYS A 228 -6.80 8.09 -2.87
CA LYS A 228 -7.60 7.14 -3.66
C LYS A 228 -8.06 7.67 -5.04
N GLU A 229 -7.94 8.97 -5.30
CA GLU A 229 -8.28 9.57 -6.60
C GLU A 229 -7.12 9.47 -7.61
N TYR A 230 -5.86 9.42 -7.10
CA TYR A 230 -4.66 9.38 -7.93
C TYR A 230 -3.76 8.20 -7.62
N ILE A 231 -3.09 7.70 -8.65
CA ILE A 231 -1.99 6.75 -8.58
C ILE A 231 -0.75 7.57 -8.86
N VAL A 232 0.09 7.81 -7.86
CA VAL A 232 1.30 8.61 -7.99
C VAL A 232 2.51 7.70 -8.05
N LEU A 233 3.32 7.86 -9.10
CA LEU A 233 4.47 7.00 -9.38
C LEU A 233 5.73 7.86 -9.47
N ALA A 234 6.79 7.44 -8.81
CA ALA A 234 8.13 7.92 -9.06
C ALA A 234 8.80 6.94 -10.03
N LEU A 235 9.21 7.44 -11.17
CA LEU A 235 9.84 6.68 -12.24
C LEU A 235 11.33 6.97 -12.25
N GLY A 236 12.15 5.93 -12.21
CA GLY A 236 13.60 6.00 -12.38
C GLY A 236 13.97 5.97 -13.85
N ASP A 237 14.92 6.80 -14.26
CA ASP A 237 15.40 6.80 -15.66
C ASP A 237 16.37 5.66 -15.97
N GLY A 238 16.82 4.90 -14.96
CA GLY A 238 17.78 3.79 -15.11
C GLY A 238 19.15 4.21 -15.72
N VAL A 239 19.30 5.48 -16.05
CA VAL A 239 20.53 6.06 -16.65
C VAL A 239 20.90 7.31 -15.86
N ALA A 240 22.02 7.23 -15.16
CA ALA A 240 22.59 8.40 -14.48
C ALA A 240 22.88 9.53 -15.50
N ASN A 241 22.57 10.77 -15.14
CA ASN A 241 22.95 11.94 -15.92
C ASN A 241 24.51 12.08 -15.94
N LYS A 242 25.03 13.07 -16.70
CA LYS A 242 26.47 13.31 -16.80
C LYS A 242 27.18 13.56 -15.46
N ASP A 243 26.45 13.92 -14.44
CA ASP A 243 26.94 14.16 -13.07
C ASP A 243 26.83 12.91 -12.19
N GLY A 244 26.45 11.76 -12.75
CA GLY A 244 26.29 10.48 -12.03
C GLY A 244 25.03 10.39 -11.18
N ARG A 245 24.09 11.31 -11.36
CA ARG A 245 22.80 11.32 -10.64
C ARG A 245 21.69 10.82 -11.55
N GLU A 246 20.86 9.95 -11.04
CA GLU A 246 19.64 9.53 -11.73
C GLU A 246 18.62 10.68 -11.73
N LYS A 247 17.95 10.87 -12.85
CA LYS A 247 16.83 11.80 -12.93
C LYS A 247 15.56 11.03 -12.59
N GLY A 248 14.83 11.50 -11.60
CA GLY A 248 13.51 10.97 -11.28
C GLY A 248 12.42 11.82 -11.91
N THR A 249 11.36 11.17 -12.38
CA THR A 249 10.11 11.80 -12.80
C THR A 249 8.99 11.27 -11.93
N VAL A 250 8.17 12.17 -11.39
CA VAL A 250 6.95 11.80 -10.70
C VAL A 250 5.79 12.06 -11.64
N CYS A 251 4.96 11.06 -11.92
CA CYS A 251 3.72 11.23 -12.66
C CYS A 251 2.52 10.75 -11.83
N TRP A 252 1.32 11.20 -12.18
CA TRP A 252 0.10 10.73 -11.53
C TRP A 252 -1.02 10.50 -12.52
N LEU A 253 -1.67 9.38 -12.33
CA LEU A 253 -2.81 8.92 -13.12
C LEU A 253 -4.09 9.09 -12.31
N ASP A 254 -5.20 9.36 -12.98
CA ASP A 254 -6.53 9.24 -12.36
C ASP A 254 -6.99 7.78 -12.29
N GLY A 255 -8.14 7.53 -11.64
CA GLY A 255 -8.70 6.18 -11.54
C GLY A 255 -9.12 5.53 -12.85
N SER A 256 -9.07 6.26 -13.97
CA SER A 256 -9.32 5.76 -15.33
C SER A 256 -8.04 5.57 -16.15
N GLY A 257 -6.87 5.69 -15.51
CA GLY A 257 -5.57 5.49 -16.15
C GLY A 257 -5.07 6.66 -17.00
N ASN A 258 -5.74 7.82 -16.94
CA ASN A 258 -5.27 9.00 -17.66
C ASN A 258 -4.20 9.72 -16.85
N GLU A 259 -3.07 10.03 -17.47
CA GLU A 259 -2.07 10.89 -16.86
C GLU A 259 -2.62 12.31 -16.68
N LYS A 260 -2.57 12.82 -15.46
CA LYS A 260 -3.08 14.13 -15.07
C LYS A 260 -1.98 15.16 -14.90
N GLY A 261 -0.75 14.70 -14.80
CA GLY A 261 0.40 15.56 -14.72
C GLY A 261 1.67 14.82 -14.35
N SER A 262 2.76 15.55 -14.44
CA SER A 262 4.09 15.06 -14.08
C SER A 262 4.93 16.17 -13.47
N PHE A 263 5.98 15.76 -12.74
CA PHE A 263 6.95 16.65 -12.11
C PHE A 263 8.34 16.04 -12.24
N ALA A 264 9.30 16.81 -12.75
CA ALA A 264 10.69 16.39 -12.82
C ALA A 264 11.38 16.72 -11.48
N SER A 265 11.77 15.71 -10.71
CA SER A 265 12.47 15.90 -9.43
C SER A 265 13.93 16.31 -9.62
N GLY A 266 14.52 16.01 -10.78
CA GLY A 266 15.93 16.30 -11.09
C GLY A 266 16.92 15.33 -10.42
N GLU A 267 16.48 14.56 -9.44
CA GLU A 267 17.24 13.53 -8.69
C GLU A 267 16.36 12.33 -8.43
N SER A 268 16.95 11.19 -8.02
CA SER A 268 16.20 10.00 -7.61
C SER A 268 15.25 10.30 -6.45
N VAL A 269 14.04 9.81 -6.55
CA VAL A 269 13.00 9.97 -5.53
C VAL A 269 13.13 8.86 -4.51
N THR A 270 13.50 9.21 -3.27
CA THR A 270 13.62 8.27 -2.15
C THR A 270 12.43 8.30 -1.21
N TYR A 271 11.57 9.33 -1.34
CA TYR A 271 10.33 9.47 -0.58
C TYR A 271 9.21 10.02 -1.46
N LEU A 272 8.05 9.38 -1.41
CA LEU A 272 6.87 9.79 -2.15
C LEU A 272 5.62 9.65 -1.27
N LEU A 273 4.83 10.71 -1.19
CA LEU A 273 3.55 10.70 -0.48
C LEU A 273 2.48 11.37 -1.34
N ALA A 274 1.37 10.70 -1.56
CA ALA A 274 0.17 11.26 -2.16
C ALA A 274 -0.81 11.67 -1.05
N ALA A 275 -0.91 12.97 -0.80
CA ALA A 275 -1.84 13.55 0.15
C ALA A 275 -3.11 14.09 -0.55
N GLU A 276 -4.13 14.46 0.21
CA GLU A 276 -5.40 15.00 -0.33
C GLU A 276 -5.21 16.20 -1.27
N LYS A 277 -4.26 17.10 -0.96
CA LYS A 277 -4.08 18.38 -1.68
C LYS A 277 -2.86 18.44 -2.58
N GLY A 278 -2.07 17.39 -2.63
CA GLY A 278 -0.83 17.36 -3.43
C GLY A 278 0.07 16.20 -3.07
N ILE A 279 1.25 16.24 -3.62
CA ILE A 279 2.26 15.21 -3.55
C ILE A 279 3.46 15.77 -2.77
N VAL A 280 4.05 14.96 -1.91
CA VAL A 280 5.37 15.26 -1.33
C VAL A 280 6.38 14.37 -2.02
N VAL A 281 7.34 15.00 -2.66
CA VAL A 281 8.46 14.35 -3.35
C VAL A 281 9.72 14.65 -2.54
N GLY A 282 10.44 13.63 -2.13
CA GLY A 282 11.68 13.77 -1.37
C GLY A 282 12.82 13.00 -2.00
N ASN A 283 14.00 13.56 -1.86
CA ASN A 283 15.28 12.88 -2.02
C ASN A 283 15.95 12.73 -0.63
N ASP A 284 17.20 12.35 -0.58
CA ASP A 284 17.91 12.15 0.69
C ASP A 284 18.10 13.44 1.52
N ARG A 285 17.84 14.62 0.96
CA ARG A 285 18.16 15.93 1.55
C ARG A 285 16.99 16.89 1.55
N ASP A 286 16.23 16.92 0.47
CA ASP A 286 15.23 17.95 0.20
C ASP A 286 13.84 17.33 0.03
N TYR A 287 12.81 18.06 0.42
CA TYR A 287 11.43 17.70 0.23
C TYR A 287 10.70 18.81 -0.52
N THR A 288 9.98 18.45 -1.56
CA THR A 288 9.20 19.38 -2.37
C THR A 288 7.73 19.03 -2.32
N GLY A 289 6.89 19.97 -2.00
CA GLY A 289 5.44 19.85 -2.14
C GLY A 289 5.02 20.23 -3.55
N VAL A 290 4.31 19.34 -4.23
CA VAL A 290 3.81 19.52 -5.59
C VAL A 290 2.29 19.42 -5.58
N THR A 291 1.60 20.39 -6.20
CA THR A 291 0.14 20.32 -6.37
C THR A 291 -0.21 19.35 -7.48
N TYR A 292 -1.45 18.83 -7.50
CA TYR A 292 -1.93 17.99 -8.62
C TYR A 292 -2.08 18.77 -9.95
N SER A 293 -1.86 20.10 -9.96
CA SER A 293 -1.70 20.89 -11.19
C SER A 293 -0.24 20.98 -11.68
N GLY A 294 0.69 20.29 -11.01
CA GLY A 294 2.10 20.22 -11.39
C GLY A 294 2.98 21.38 -10.90
N ASN A 295 2.46 22.26 -10.04
CA ASN A 295 3.22 23.38 -9.52
C ASN A 295 3.87 23.06 -8.18
N GLU A 296 5.13 23.49 -8.00
CA GLU A 296 5.73 23.52 -6.66
C GLU A 296 4.92 24.44 -5.75
N SER A 297 4.65 23.99 -4.53
CA SER A 297 3.96 24.73 -3.50
C SER A 297 4.88 25.16 -2.36
N TRP A 298 5.88 24.37 -2.07
CA TRP A 298 6.92 24.64 -1.06
C TRP A 298 8.12 23.71 -1.28
N ASN A 299 9.26 24.11 -0.75
CA ASN A 299 10.50 23.33 -0.71
C ASN A 299 11.12 23.44 0.69
N TYR A 300 11.71 22.33 1.19
CA TYR A 300 12.33 22.27 2.53
C TYR A 300 13.64 21.50 2.47
#